data_086520313aac9643d2e749ae6c98fe1d
#
_entry.id   086520313aac9643d2e749ae6c98fe1d
#
_cell.length_a   1.000
_cell.length_b   1.000
_cell.length_c   1.000
_cell.angle_alpha   90.00
_cell.angle_beta   90.00
_cell.angle_gamma   90.00
#
_symmetry.space_group_name_H-M   'P 1'
#
loop_
_entity.id
_entity.type
_entity.pdbx_description
1 polymer ?
#
loop_
_entity_poly.entity_id
_entity_poly.type
_entity_poly.pdbx_seq_one_letter_code
_entity_poly.pdbx_strand_id
1 'polypeptide(L)'
;GKENLNLQEVRMLTLYEPKYEDLWFRQMMLADEDTMSYNHAWGGTIPWPEDKWSGWYDYWIACHEDKRYYRYLKNEDGEFVGEIAYHYDAETQHEIADVIIYSKYRRKGYGSEALDLLFFVAKNNGISVLYDDIAIDNPAITLFLKHGFVEEYRTEEKIILKKEL
;
A
#
# COMPACT_ATOMS: atom_id res chain seq x y z
N GLY A 1 0.60 28.12 3.82
CA GLY A 1 -0.34 29.02 3.24
C GLY A 1 -1.74 28.46 3.14
N LYS A 2 -2.65 29.21 2.56
CA LYS A 2 -4.06 28.80 2.39
C LYS A 2 -4.22 27.50 1.60
N GLU A 3 -3.32 27.19 0.67
CA GLU A 3 -3.34 25.96 -0.13
C GLU A 3 -3.08 24.71 0.70
N ASN A 4 -2.18 24.78 1.69
CA ASN A 4 -1.89 23.65 2.58
C ASN A 4 -3.03 23.36 3.54
N LEU A 5 -3.76 24.39 3.99
CA LEU A 5 -4.94 24.24 4.85
C LEU A 5 -6.08 23.53 4.10
N ASN A 6 -6.31 23.90 2.83
CA ASN A 6 -7.35 23.26 2.01
C ASN A 6 -7.06 21.79 1.71
N LEU A 7 -5.79 21.41 1.50
CA LEU A 7 -5.39 20.03 1.30
C LEU A 7 -5.59 19.19 2.56
N GLN A 8 -5.36 19.76 3.75
CA GLN A 8 -5.61 19.07 5.02
C GLN A 8 -7.09 18.88 5.30
N GLU A 9 -7.94 19.87 4.95
CA GLU A 9 -9.40 19.78 5.14
C GLU A 9 -10.06 18.73 4.25
N VAL A 10 -9.46 18.39 3.09
CA VAL A 10 -9.98 17.40 2.14
C VAL A 10 -9.47 16.00 2.44
N ARG A 11 -8.49 15.86 3.33
CA ARG A 11 -7.89 14.57 3.63
C ARG A 11 -8.80 13.73 4.54
N MET A 12 -9.29 12.61 4.00
CA MET A 12 -10.19 11.68 4.70
C MET A 12 -9.45 10.62 5.48
N LEU A 13 -8.17 10.36 5.15
CA LEU A 13 -7.39 9.27 5.70
C LEU A 13 -6.29 9.78 6.63
N THR A 14 -6.04 9.01 7.69
CA THR A 14 -4.87 9.19 8.55
C THR A 14 -4.06 7.90 8.58
N LEU A 15 -2.75 8.04 8.78
CA LEU A 15 -1.85 6.90 8.89
C LEU A 15 -1.80 6.44 10.34
N TYR A 16 -1.79 5.11 10.52
CA TYR A 16 -1.78 4.49 11.84
C TYR A 16 -0.76 3.36 11.86
N GLU A 17 0.20 3.44 12.78
CA GLU A 17 1.12 2.33 13.01
C GLU A 17 0.39 1.24 13.80
N PRO A 18 0.16 0.04 13.22
CA PRO A 18 -0.61 -0.96 13.92
C PRO A 18 0.13 -1.48 15.15
N LYS A 19 -0.63 -1.73 16.22
CA LYS A 19 -0.17 -2.50 17.37
C LYS A 19 -0.35 -3.98 17.06
N TYR A 20 0.31 -4.83 17.80
CA TYR A 20 0.18 -6.28 17.62
C TYR A 20 -1.28 -6.74 17.67
N GLU A 21 -2.06 -6.20 18.58
CA GLU A 21 -3.48 -6.53 18.74
C GLU A 21 -4.37 -6.07 17.55
N ASP A 22 -3.85 -5.24 16.65
CA ASP A 22 -4.59 -4.75 15.49
C ASP A 22 -4.40 -5.64 14.25
N LEU A 23 -3.58 -6.68 14.32
CA LEU A 23 -3.22 -7.49 13.16
C LEU A 23 -4.37 -8.35 12.62
N TRP A 24 -5.46 -8.46 13.37
CA TRP A 24 -6.70 -9.09 12.88
C TRP A 24 -7.21 -8.43 11.60
N PHE A 25 -7.02 -7.11 11.47
CA PHE A 25 -7.48 -6.39 10.27
C PHE A 25 -6.67 -6.82 9.04
N ARG A 26 -5.36 -6.94 9.17
CA ARG A 26 -4.54 -7.43 8.05
C ARG A 26 -4.91 -8.86 7.68
N GLN A 27 -5.12 -9.72 8.67
CA GLN A 27 -5.59 -11.09 8.41
C GLN A 27 -6.91 -11.09 7.65
N MET A 28 -7.84 -10.25 8.04
CA MET A 28 -9.15 -10.13 7.39
C MET A 28 -9.03 -9.67 5.94
N MET A 29 -8.20 -8.63 5.67
CA MET A 29 -7.97 -8.17 4.29
C MET A 29 -7.38 -9.27 3.41
N LEU A 30 -6.37 -9.97 3.90
CA LEU A 30 -5.70 -11.03 3.13
C LEU A 30 -6.60 -12.24 2.88
N ALA A 31 -7.62 -12.44 3.70
CA ALA A 31 -8.59 -13.53 3.56
C ALA A 31 -9.81 -13.17 2.71
N ASP A 32 -10.00 -11.89 2.39
CA ASP A 32 -11.14 -11.41 1.64
C ASP A 32 -10.90 -11.54 0.13
N GLU A 33 -11.70 -12.36 -0.55
CA GLU A 33 -11.55 -12.62 -1.98
C GLU A 33 -11.65 -11.36 -2.83
N ASP A 34 -12.60 -10.48 -2.51
CA ASP A 34 -12.79 -9.25 -3.26
C ASP A 34 -11.61 -8.30 -3.09
N THR A 35 -11.10 -8.16 -1.85
CA THR A 35 -9.92 -7.32 -1.58
C THR A 35 -8.70 -7.86 -2.33
N MET A 36 -8.53 -9.18 -2.34
CA MET A 36 -7.34 -9.83 -2.90
C MET A 36 -7.50 -10.26 -4.35
N SER A 37 -8.56 -9.83 -5.03
CA SER A 37 -8.80 -10.18 -6.44
C SER A 37 -7.66 -9.74 -7.37
N TYR A 38 -6.97 -8.63 -7.05
CA TYR A 38 -5.80 -8.17 -7.81
C TYR A 38 -4.63 -9.17 -7.77
N ASN A 39 -4.61 -10.02 -6.76
CA ASN A 39 -3.53 -10.99 -6.51
C ASN A 39 -3.82 -12.36 -7.14
N HIS A 40 -4.86 -12.48 -7.97
CA HIS A 40 -5.29 -13.77 -8.51
C HIS A 40 -4.19 -14.49 -9.29
N ALA A 41 -3.33 -13.75 -9.99
CA ALA A 41 -2.19 -14.31 -10.74
C ALA A 41 -1.15 -14.99 -9.82
N TRP A 42 -1.15 -14.63 -8.52
CA TRP A 42 -0.22 -15.15 -7.51
C TRP A 42 -0.93 -15.93 -6.40
N GLY A 43 -2.16 -16.41 -6.65
CA GLY A 43 -2.89 -17.26 -5.73
C GLY A 43 -4.08 -16.64 -5.00
N GLY A 44 -4.35 -15.35 -5.20
CA GLY A 44 -5.50 -14.67 -4.61
C GLY A 44 -5.33 -14.39 -3.13
N THR A 45 -6.24 -14.90 -2.30
CA THR A 45 -6.19 -14.73 -0.85
C THR A 45 -4.94 -15.37 -0.24
N ILE A 46 -4.46 -14.79 0.85
CA ILE A 46 -3.25 -15.26 1.53
C ILE A 46 -3.63 -15.70 2.95
N PRO A 47 -3.48 -17.01 3.28
CA PRO A 47 -3.62 -17.48 4.65
C PRO A 47 -2.55 -16.84 5.54
N TRP A 48 -2.99 -16.19 6.62
CA TRP A 48 -2.06 -15.54 7.55
C TRP A 48 -2.46 -15.85 8.99
N PRO A 49 -2.18 -17.09 9.45
CA PRO A 49 -2.54 -17.50 10.79
C PRO A 49 -1.75 -16.75 11.86
N GLU A 50 -2.32 -16.68 13.05
CA GLU A 50 -1.80 -15.89 14.17
C GLU A 50 -0.36 -16.26 14.57
N ASP A 51 0.05 -17.50 14.35
CA ASP A 51 1.42 -17.95 14.62
C ASP A 51 2.47 -17.30 13.72
N LYS A 52 2.06 -16.66 12.61
CA LYS A 52 2.94 -15.90 11.73
C LYS A 52 2.98 -14.41 12.05
N TRP A 53 2.13 -13.93 12.93
CA TRP A 53 2.01 -12.49 13.20
C TRP A 53 3.24 -11.91 13.86
N SER A 54 3.83 -12.59 14.85
CA SER A 54 4.97 -12.05 15.59
C SER A 54 6.19 -11.82 14.70
N GLY A 55 6.50 -12.78 13.81
CA GLY A 55 7.62 -12.64 12.87
C GLY A 55 7.40 -11.49 11.89
N TRP A 56 6.19 -11.38 11.37
CA TRP A 56 5.83 -10.29 10.47
C TRP A 56 5.91 -8.93 11.18
N TYR A 57 5.39 -8.84 12.40
CA TYR A 57 5.39 -7.61 13.19
C TYR A 57 6.80 -7.15 13.51
N ASP A 58 7.67 -8.06 13.93
CA ASP A 58 9.09 -7.74 14.16
C ASP A 58 9.76 -7.20 12.89
N TYR A 59 9.54 -7.88 11.78
CA TYR A 59 10.17 -7.53 10.50
C TYR A 59 9.69 -6.18 9.95
N TRP A 60 8.40 -5.91 10.00
CA TRP A 60 7.81 -4.72 9.38
C TRP A 60 7.68 -3.52 10.32
N ILE A 61 7.49 -3.75 11.61
CA ILE A 61 7.18 -2.68 12.57
C ILE A 61 8.33 -2.48 13.57
N ALA A 62 8.64 -3.50 14.37
CA ALA A 62 9.59 -3.37 15.47
C ALA A 62 11.04 -3.22 14.99
N CYS A 63 11.43 -3.98 13.96
CA CYS A 63 12.80 -4.03 13.44
C CYS A 63 12.83 -3.74 11.95
N HIS A 64 12.20 -2.63 11.53
CA HIS A 64 12.07 -2.27 10.11
C HIS A 64 13.39 -1.83 9.46
N GLU A 65 14.39 -1.48 10.24
CA GLU A 65 15.76 -1.13 9.78
C GLU A 65 15.80 0.02 8.75
N ASP A 66 14.77 0.89 8.74
CA ASP A 66 14.59 1.95 7.74
C ASP A 66 14.54 1.43 6.28
N LYS A 67 14.35 0.13 6.11
CA LYS A 67 14.22 -0.54 4.82
C LYS A 67 12.79 -0.91 4.48
N ARG A 68 11.89 -0.82 5.45
CA ARG A 68 10.49 -1.21 5.34
C ARG A 68 9.62 -0.17 6.03
N TYR A 69 8.48 0.10 5.43
CA TYR A 69 7.48 1.02 5.97
C TYR A 69 6.10 0.38 5.81
N TYR A 70 5.32 0.38 6.88
CA TYR A 70 3.97 -0.18 6.86
C TYR A 70 3.05 0.62 7.77
N ARG A 71 1.89 1.02 7.25
CA ARG A 71 0.87 1.71 8.05
C ARG A 71 -0.52 1.26 7.61
N TYR A 72 -1.42 1.19 8.59
CA TYR A 72 -2.84 1.13 8.30
C TYR A 72 -3.34 2.52 7.90
N LEU A 73 -4.41 2.52 7.13
CA LEU A 73 -5.18 3.71 6.79
C LEU A 73 -6.44 3.72 7.64
N LYS A 74 -6.71 4.83 8.32
CA LYS A 74 -7.95 5.06 9.06
C LYS A 74 -8.78 6.13 8.36
N ASN A 75 -10.11 5.91 8.30
CA ASN A 75 -11.03 6.93 7.80
C ASN A 75 -11.44 7.91 8.91
N GLU A 76 -12.33 8.84 8.60
CA GLU A 76 -12.80 9.86 9.53
C GLU A 76 -13.56 9.28 10.74
N ASP A 77 -14.13 8.10 10.59
CA ASP A 77 -14.84 7.39 11.66
C ASP A 77 -13.89 6.54 12.51
N GLY A 78 -12.59 6.59 12.25
CA GLY A 78 -11.59 5.80 12.99
C GLY A 78 -11.54 4.33 12.60
N GLU A 79 -12.19 3.95 11.50
CA GLU A 79 -12.17 2.57 11.00
C GLU A 79 -10.90 2.30 10.18
N PHE A 80 -10.36 1.09 10.30
CA PHE A 80 -9.29 0.64 9.41
C PHE A 80 -9.88 0.35 8.04
N VAL A 81 -9.32 0.95 6.99
CA VAL A 81 -9.84 0.82 5.62
C VAL A 81 -8.85 0.26 4.63
N GLY A 82 -7.58 0.13 5.01
CA GLY A 82 -6.55 -0.37 4.13
C GLY A 82 -5.17 -0.22 4.69
N GLU A 83 -4.19 -0.36 3.81
CA GLU A 83 -2.76 -0.25 4.16
C GLU A 83 -1.97 0.43 3.06
N ILE A 84 -0.87 1.05 3.45
CA ILE A 84 0.22 1.44 2.55
C ILE A 84 1.53 0.87 3.08
N ALA A 85 2.40 0.50 2.16
CA ALA A 85 3.71 -0.05 2.50
C ALA A 85 4.71 0.21 1.40
N TYR A 86 5.99 0.23 1.75
CA TYR A 86 7.08 0.04 0.80
C TYR A 86 8.22 -0.70 1.48
N HIS A 87 9.03 -1.36 0.69
CA HIS A 87 10.22 -2.04 1.19
C HIS A 87 11.31 -2.06 0.13
N TYR A 88 12.55 -2.10 0.60
CA TYR A 88 13.69 -2.27 -0.29
C TYR A 88 13.84 -3.75 -0.66
N ASP A 89 13.91 -4.01 -1.95
CA ASP A 89 14.19 -5.33 -2.51
C ASP A 89 15.64 -5.39 -2.97
N ALA A 90 16.47 -6.15 -2.27
CA ALA A 90 17.91 -6.25 -2.55
C ALA A 90 18.21 -6.90 -3.91
N GLU A 91 17.34 -7.77 -4.39
CA GLU A 91 17.51 -8.47 -5.65
C GLU A 91 17.39 -7.52 -6.85
N THR A 92 16.38 -6.66 -6.86
CA THR A 92 16.17 -5.67 -7.92
C THR A 92 16.81 -4.32 -7.61
N GLN A 93 17.17 -4.09 -6.35
CA GLN A 93 17.61 -2.79 -5.81
C GLN A 93 16.53 -1.70 -5.97
N HIS A 94 15.26 -2.11 -5.88
CA HIS A 94 14.10 -1.23 -5.97
C HIS A 94 13.37 -1.10 -4.64
N GLU A 95 12.81 0.09 -4.39
CA GLU A 95 11.82 0.29 -3.35
C GLU A 95 10.46 -0.10 -3.93
N ILE A 96 9.87 -1.16 -3.42
CA ILE A 96 8.61 -1.71 -3.92
C ILE A 96 7.46 -1.19 -3.07
N ALA A 97 6.48 -0.58 -3.73
CA ALA A 97 5.29 -0.01 -3.10
C ALA A 97 4.14 -1.01 -3.07
N ASP A 98 3.27 -0.87 -2.07
CA ASP A 98 2.06 -1.64 -1.93
C ASP A 98 0.94 -0.77 -1.36
N VAL A 99 -0.25 -0.86 -1.94
CA VAL A 99 -1.46 -0.18 -1.47
C VAL A 99 -2.61 -1.17 -1.58
N ILE A 100 -3.29 -1.41 -0.47
CA ILE A 100 -4.48 -2.26 -0.44
C ILE A 100 -5.60 -1.48 0.24
N ILE A 101 -6.75 -1.39 -0.41
CA ILE A 101 -7.98 -0.88 0.19
C ILE A 101 -8.92 -2.06 0.38
N TYR A 102 -9.42 -2.22 1.62
CA TYR A 102 -10.38 -3.26 1.94
C TYR A 102 -11.64 -3.07 1.08
N SER A 103 -12.13 -4.14 0.48
CA SER A 103 -13.17 -4.10 -0.56
C SER A 103 -14.43 -3.35 -0.14
N LYS A 104 -14.81 -3.45 1.14
CA LYS A 104 -15.94 -2.75 1.73
C LYS A 104 -15.86 -1.22 1.56
N TYR A 105 -14.65 -0.69 1.46
CA TYR A 105 -14.39 0.75 1.42
C TYR A 105 -13.96 1.25 0.03
N ARG A 106 -14.07 0.43 -1.00
CA ARG A 106 -13.77 0.82 -2.37
C ARG A 106 -14.78 1.84 -2.90
N ARG A 107 -14.40 2.56 -3.96
CA ARG A 107 -15.21 3.58 -4.65
C ARG A 107 -15.51 4.81 -3.78
N LYS A 108 -14.65 5.10 -2.80
CA LYS A 108 -14.75 6.28 -1.94
C LYS A 108 -13.59 7.26 -2.13
N GLY A 109 -12.71 7.00 -3.10
CA GLY A 109 -11.52 7.82 -3.35
C GLY A 109 -10.34 7.54 -2.44
N TYR A 110 -10.42 6.52 -1.60
CA TYR A 110 -9.33 6.19 -0.65
C TYR A 110 -8.05 5.72 -1.34
N GLY A 111 -8.15 4.98 -2.45
CA GLY A 111 -6.96 4.52 -3.18
C GLY A 111 -6.12 5.68 -3.69
N SER A 112 -6.76 6.72 -4.23
CA SER A 112 -6.11 7.93 -4.72
C SER A 112 -5.39 8.66 -3.58
N GLU A 113 -6.08 8.89 -2.46
CA GLU A 113 -5.50 9.54 -1.29
C GLU A 113 -4.38 8.70 -0.66
N ALA A 114 -4.53 7.37 -0.64
CA ALA A 114 -3.52 6.45 -0.14
C ALA A 114 -2.21 6.57 -0.93
N LEU A 115 -2.28 6.66 -2.26
CA LEU A 115 -1.10 6.87 -3.10
C LEU A 115 -0.42 8.19 -2.79
N ASP A 116 -1.16 9.28 -2.63
CA ASP A 116 -0.60 10.58 -2.30
C ASP A 116 0.10 10.54 -0.93
N LEU A 117 -0.50 9.88 0.06
CA LEU A 117 0.11 9.68 1.37
C LEU A 117 1.39 8.86 1.28
N LEU A 118 1.37 7.79 0.49
CA LEU A 118 2.55 6.95 0.28
C LEU A 118 3.70 7.76 -0.33
N PHE A 119 3.44 8.56 -1.34
CA PHE A 119 4.46 9.42 -1.95
C PHE A 119 5.04 10.41 -0.95
N PHE A 120 4.17 11.02 -0.15
CA PHE A 120 4.59 11.97 0.87
C PHE A 120 5.52 11.34 1.89
N VAL A 121 5.15 10.19 2.47
CA VAL A 121 5.98 9.54 3.50
C VAL A 121 7.26 8.95 2.91
N ALA A 122 7.20 8.36 1.73
CA ALA A 122 8.38 7.80 1.07
C ALA A 122 9.40 8.91 0.77
N LYS A 123 8.94 10.02 0.21
CA LYS A 123 9.81 11.17 -0.07
C LYS A 123 10.43 11.73 1.20
N ASN A 124 9.65 11.89 2.26
CA ASN A 124 10.16 12.37 3.56
C ASN A 124 11.19 11.42 4.18
N ASN A 125 11.09 10.13 3.87
CA ASN A 125 12.05 9.12 4.34
C ASN A 125 13.26 8.96 3.39
N GLY A 126 13.41 9.85 2.42
CA GLY A 126 14.57 9.85 1.54
C GLY A 126 14.47 8.93 0.33
N ILE A 127 13.30 8.38 0.06
CA ILE A 127 13.07 7.53 -1.12
C ILE A 127 12.87 8.44 -2.34
N SER A 128 13.61 8.19 -3.41
CA SER A 128 13.52 8.98 -4.63
C SER A 128 12.68 8.33 -5.72
N VAL A 129 12.53 7.01 -5.70
CA VAL A 129 11.79 6.26 -6.73
C VAL A 129 11.04 5.10 -6.08
N LEU A 130 9.77 4.95 -6.44
CA LEU A 130 8.96 3.80 -6.06
C LEU A 130 8.65 2.96 -7.31
N TYR A 131 8.62 1.65 -7.11
CA TYR A 131 8.24 0.68 -8.14
C TYR A 131 7.05 -0.14 -7.65
N ASP A 132 6.26 -0.64 -8.58
CA ASP A 132 5.22 -1.62 -8.29
C ASP A 132 5.07 -2.57 -9.48
N ASP A 133 4.91 -3.86 -9.18
CA ASP A 133 4.65 -4.91 -10.14
C ASP A 133 3.16 -5.22 -10.10
N ILE A 134 2.44 -4.93 -11.17
CA ILE A 134 0.98 -5.08 -11.21
C ILE A 134 0.61 -6.05 -12.32
N ALA A 135 -0.31 -6.98 -12.03
CA ALA A 135 -0.86 -7.87 -13.04
C ALA A 135 -1.46 -7.06 -14.20
N ILE A 136 -1.21 -7.49 -15.42
CA ILE A 136 -1.55 -6.71 -16.62
C ILE A 136 -3.06 -6.46 -16.77
N ASP A 137 -3.88 -7.31 -16.19
CA ASP A 137 -5.34 -7.19 -16.17
C ASP A 137 -5.91 -6.49 -14.92
N ASN A 138 -5.04 -6.01 -14.04
CA ASN A 138 -5.47 -5.34 -12.82
C ASN A 138 -6.00 -3.94 -13.16
N PRO A 139 -7.27 -3.63 -12.86
CA PRO A 139 -7.85 -2.31 -13.15
C PRO A 139 -7.17 -1.15 -12.39
N ALA A 140 -6.45 -1.43 -11.31
CA ALA A 140 -5.72 -0.43 -10.53
C ALA A 140 -4.59 0.25 -11.33
N ILE A 141 -4.14 -0.34 -12.45
CA ILE A 141 -3.12 0.26 -13.33
C ILE A 141 -3.52 1.68 -13.72
N THR A 142 -4.78 1.90 -14.07
CA THR A 142 -5.29 3.23 -14.45
C THR A 142 -5.08 4.25 -13.33
N LEU A 143 -5.33 3.87 -12.07
CA LEU A 143 -5.13 4.74 -10.93
C LEU A 143 -3.65 5.09 -10.73
N PHE A 144 -2.77 4.10 -10.84
CA PHE A 144 -1.32 4.31 -10.71
C PHE A 144 -0.80 5.26 -11.80
N LEU A 145 -1.21 5.05 -13.05
CA LEU A 145 -0.82 5.92 -14.16
C LEU A 145 -1.32 7.34 -13.96
N LYS A 146 -2.55 7.50 -13.48
CA LYS A 146 -3.13 8.81 -13.17
C LYS A 146 -2.33 9.56 -12.10
N HIS A 147 -1.70 8.84 -11.16
CA HIS A 147 -0.88 9.40 -10.09
C HIS A 147 0.59 9.53 -10.45
N GLY A 148 0.94 9.44 -11.72
CA GLY A 148 2.28 9.75 -12.21
C GLY A 148 3.24 8.56 -12.29
N PHE A 149 2.77 7.34 -12.05
CA PHE A 149 3.56 6.17 -12.39
C PHE A 149 3.69 6.07 -13.92
N VAL A 150 4.82 5.61 -14.38
CA VAL A 150 5.08 5.33 -15.79
C VAL A 150 5.50 3.87 -15.94
N GLU A 151 5.23 3.31 -17.12
CA GLU A 151 5.65 1.96 -17.42
C GLU A 151 7.16 1.92 -17.62
N GLU A 152 7.85 1.06 -16.85
CA GLU A 152 9.26 0.79 -17.03
C GLU A 152 9.45 -0.30 -18.09
N TYR A 153 8.77 -1.42 -17.91
CA TYR A 153 8.67 -2.51 -18.88
C TYR A 153 7.47 -3.40 -18.54
N ARG A 154 7.17 -4.33 -19.44
CA ARG A 154 6.08 -5.31 -19.20
C ARG A 154 6.48 -6.70 -19.69
N THR A 155 5.83 -7.70 -19.11
CA THR A 155 5.84 -9.07 -19.57
C THR A 155 4.44 -9.45 -20.03
N GLU A 156 4.22 -10.71 -20.38
CA GLU A 156 2.86 -11.18 -20.73
C GLU A 156 1.91 -11.17 -19.52
N GLU A 157 2.44 -11.21 -18.31
CA GLU A 157 1.66 -11.39 -17.08
C GLU A 157 1.54 -10.11 -16.25
N LYS A 158 2.55 -9.24 -16.28
CA LYS A 158 2.62 -8.06 -15.40
C LYS A 158 3.23 -6.86 -16.09
N ILE A 159 2.92 -5.69 -15.54
CA ILE A 159 3.53 -4.42 -15.89
C ILE A 159 4.31 -3.91 -14.68
N ILE A 160 5.53 -3.46 -14.91
CA ILE A 160 6.38 -2.85 -13.89
C ILE A 160 6.26 -1.35 -14.03
N LEU A 161 5.74 -0.71 -13.00
CA LEU A 161 5.50 0.72 -12.93
C LEU A 161 6.54 1.39 -12.05
N LYS A 162 6.86 2.62 -12.38
CA LYS A 162 7.88 3.43 -11.72
C LYS A 162 7.36 4.82 -11.46
N LYS A 163 7.59 5.36 -10.27
CA LYS A 163 7.23 6.73 -9.88
C LYS A 163 8.44 7.43 -9.29
N GLU A 164 8.87 8.51 -9.95
CA GLU A 164 9.86 9.43 -9.39
C GLU A 164 9.18 10.38 -8.39
N LEU A 165 9.76 10.53 -7.21
CA LEU A 165 9.19 11.33 -6.12
C LEU A 165 9.77 12.73 -6.05
#